data_7a13692a33fd8cbb2d45fab23d7525e5
#
_entry.id   7a13692a33fd8cbb2d45fab23d7525e5
#
_cell.length_a   1.000
_cell.length_b   1.000
_cell.length_c   1.000
_cell.angle_alpha   90.00
_cell.angle_beta   90.00
_cell.angle_gamma   90.00
#
_symmetry.space_group_name_H-M   'P 1'
#
loop_
_entity.id
_entity.type
_entity.pdbx_description
1 polymer ?
#
loop_
_entity_poly.entity_id
_entity_poly.type
_entity_poly.pdbx_seq_one_letter_code
_entity_poly.pdbx_strand_id
1 'polypeptide(L)'
;MRLRQLEKVILYDENAAGMVNLEEIAGYLREKLGAVPSVEIRGNPFNPYLARSADFARKLAAVKIHDVTRRMISETVPLYGEIQYEERKILGKTRAFGVLYDGFRLLRVFAELIPPNERGLDLVHIFLTNRLFVTWAEDQRYHARTSVYGLPSIISTTGLVEAPAKPREYYLLKQQYEMLGKDILELNERFKGRCLGCEDSRLTPVMKGYVMQAVFYALSGDPFCQD
;
A
#
# COMPACT_ATOMS: atom_id res chain seq x y z
N MET A 1 -9.56 21.98 18.41
CA MET A 1 -9.41 20.50 18.45
C MET A 1 -8.09 20.21 19.19
N ARG A 2 -8.08 19.41 20.26
CA ARG A 2 -6.79 19.01 20.87
C ARG A 2 -6.17 17.98 19.95
N LEU A 3 -4.99 18.25 19.40
CA LEU A 3 -4.18 17.25 18.70
C LEU A 3 -3.87 16.11 19.67
N ARG A 4 -3.99 14.86 19.17
CA ARG A 4 -3.61 13.69 19.95
C ARG A 4 -2.11 13.72 20.20
N GLN A 5 -1.69 13.34 21.38
CA GLN A 5 -0.26 13.16 21.65
C GLN A 5 0.16 11.77 21.16
N LEU A 6 1.05 11.75 20.20
CA LEU A 6 1.61 10.49 19.70
C LEU A 6 2.88 10.15 20.47
N GLU A 7 3.04 8.88 20.87
CA GLU A 7 4.25 8.38 21.51
C GLU A 7 5.20 7.72 20.49
N LYS A 8 4.63 7.01 19.51
CA LYS A 8 5.45 6.29 18.55
C LYS A 8 4.80 6.18 17.17
N VAL A 9 5.61 6.26 16.11
CA VAL A 9 5.27 5.90 14.75
C VAL A 9 6.03 4.63 14.38
N ILE A 10 5.33 3.61 13.91
CA ILE A 10 5.88 2.29 13.57
C ILE A 10 5.65 2.05 12.08
N LEU A 11 6.76 1.93 11.34
CA LEU A 11 6.77 1.62 9.91
C LEU A 11 7.02 0.13 9.72
N TYR A 12 6.14 -0.56 9.03
CA TYR A 12 6.30 -1.98 8.68
C TYR A 12 6.68 -2.12 7.21
N ASP A 13 7.62 -3.02 6.94
CA ASP A 13 8.08 -3.36 5.59
C ASP A 13 7.47 -4.68 5.12
N GLU A 14 6.36 -4.63 4.40
CA GLU A 14 5.89 -5.80 3.64
C GLU A 14 6.39 -5.73 2.20
N ASN A 15 7.67 -6.06 2.00
CA ASN A 15 8.34 -6.10 0.69
C ASN A 15 8.36 -4.73 -0.05
N ALA A 16 8.38 -3.64 0.69
CA ALA A 16 8.45 -2.28 0.13
C ALA A 16 9.90 -1.81 -0.10
N ALA A 17 10.86 -2.33 0.70
CA ALA A 17 12.27 -1.90 0.70
C ALA A 17 12.99 -2.09 -0.66
N GLY A 18 12.45 -2.91 -1.56
CA GLY A 18 12.98 -3.03 -2.93
C GLY A 18 12.67 -1.84 -3.83
N MET A 19 11.77 -0.93 -3.42
CA MET A 19 11.33 0.24 -4.20
C MET A 19 11.59 1.55 -3.48
N VAL A 20 11.58 1.57 -2.14
CA VAL A 20 11.74 2.78 -1.32
C VAL A 20 12.75 2.55 -0.19
N ASN A 21 13.43 3.61 0.23
CA ASN A 21 14.37 3.58 1.34
C ASN A 21 13.66 3.94 2.65
N LEU A 22 13.39 2.92 3.49
CA LEU A 22 12.68 3.09 4.75
C LEU A 22 13.47 3.89 5.78
N GLU A 23 14.80 3.76 5.82
CA GLU A 23 15.64 4.53 6.76
C GLU A 23 15.60 6.03 6.42
N GLU A 24 15.58 6.37 5.13
CA GLU A 24 15.43 7.76 4.69
C GLU A 24 14.04 8.31 5.04
N ILE A 25 12.99 7.50 4.93
CA ILE A 25 11.63 7.88 5.34
C ILE A 25 11.58 8.08 6.85
N ALA A 26 12.13 7.17 7.64
CA ALA A 26 12.17 7.28 9.09
C ALA A 26 13.00 8.48 9.56
N GLY A 27 14.15 8.72 8.91
CA GLY A 27 14.98 9.92 9.15
C GLY A 27 14.21 11.21 8.92
N TYR A 28 13.45 11.28 7.81
CA TYR A 28 12.56 12.41 7.52
C TYR A 28 11.49 12.61 8.60
N LEU A 29 10.85 11.53 9.06
CA LEU A 29 9.86 11.63 10.14
C LEU A 29 10.49 12.13 11.45
N ARG A 30 11.66 11.61 11.83
CA ARG A 30 12.38 12.06 13.04
C ARG A 30 12.74 13.55 12.96
N GLU A 31 13.16 14.02 11.79
CA GLU A 31 13.46 15.45 11.55
C GLU A 31 12.21 16.31 11.70
N LYS A 32 11.09 15.91 11.11
CA LYS A 32 9.87 16.72 11.06
C LYS A 32 9.02 16.67 12.33
N LEU A 33 9.01 15.53 13.03
CA LEU A 33 8.19 15.32 14.23
C LEU A 33 8.95 15.67 15.52
N GLY A 34 10.28 15.80 15.48
CA GLY A 34 11.11 16.08 16.64
C GLY A 34 11.38 14.84 17.49
N ALA A 35 11.67 15.07 18.80
CA ALA A 35 12.04 13.99 19.72
C ALA A 35 10.87 13.05 20.10
N VAL A 36 9.65 13.54 20.00
CA VAL A 36 8.42 12.79 20.28
C VAL A 36 7.43 13.10 19.16
N PRO A 37 6.87 12.08 18.51
CA PRO A 37 6.96 10.64 18.75
C PRO A 37 8.29 9.99 18.29
N SER A 38 8.66 8.87 18.90
CA SER A 38 9.76 8.04 18.40
C SER A 38 9.37 7.33 17.10
N VAL A 39 10.34 7.08 16.20
CA VAL A 39 10.09 6.38 14.92
C VAL A 39 10.85 5.07 14.88
N GLU A 40 10.10 3.96 14.75
CA GLU A 40 10.60 2.59 14.70
C GLU A 40 10.34 1.97 13.33
N ILE A 41 11.31 1.25 12.77
CA ILE A 41 11.13 0.44 11.57
C ILE A 41 11.06 -1.03 12.01
N ARG A 42 10.04 -1.73 11.54
CA ARG A 42 9.87 -3.17 11.68
C ARG A 42 9.91 -3.84 10.32
N GLY A 43 10.46 -5.03 10.27
CA GLY A 43 10.47 -5.85 9.06
C GLY A 43 9.08 -6.36 8.68
N ASN A 44 9.05 -7.46 7.93
CA ASN A 44 7.80 -8.02 7.43
C ASN A 44 6.81 -8.32 8.58
N PRO A 45 5.62 -7.70 8.58
CA PRO A 45 4.64 -7.80 9.65
C PRO A 45 4.08 -9.21 9.83
N PHE A 46 4.22 -10.10 8.84
CA PHE A 46 3.81 -11.50 8.93
C PHE A 46 4.82 -12.41 9.65
N ASN A 47 6.06 -11.95 9.84
CA ASN A 47 7.11 -12.79 10.48
C ASN A 47 6.70 -13.36 11.85
N PRO A 48 6.07 -12.62 12.77
CA PRO A 48 5.61 -13.15 14.04
C PRO A 48 4.50 -14.21 13.91
N TYR A 49 3.86 -14.29 12.74
CA TYR A 49 2.68 -15.12 12.49
C TYR A 49 2.92 -16.23 11.45
N LEU A 50 4.18 -16.59 11.18
CA LEU A 50 4.50 -17.62 10.17
C LEU A 50 3.86 -18.98 10.47
N ALA A 51 3.72 -19.37 11.73
CA ALA A 51 2.98 -20.57 12.14
C ALA A 51 1.48 -20.52 11.76
N ARG A 52 0.94 -19.33 11.46
CA ARG A 52 -0.44 -19.07 11.04
C ARG A 52 -0.50 -18.48 9.64
N SER A 53 0.54 -18.68 8.82
CA SER A 53 0.62 -18.12 7.46
C SER A 53 -0.58 -18.49 6.60
N ALA A 54 -1.08 -19.73 6.72
CA ALA A 54 -2.25 -20.20 6.00
C ALA A 54 -3.55 -19.45 6.37
N ASP A 55 -3.72 -19.04 7.64
CA ASP A 55 -4.88 -18.27 8.07
C ASP A 55 -4.86 -16.87 7.44
N PHE A 56 -3.72 -16.18 7.50
CA PHE A 56 -3.56 -14.87 6.87
C PHE A 56 -3.62 -14.96 5.33
N ALA A 57 -3.05 -16.01 4.74
CA ALA A 57 -3.14 -16.26 3.31
C ALA A 57 -4.61 -16.39 2.85
N ARG A 58 -5.43 -17.11 3.62
CA ARG A 58 -6.88 -17.23 3.35
C ARG A 58 -7.58 -15.88 3.43
N LYS A 59 -7.32 -15.07 4.46
CA LYS A 59 -7.90 -13.73 4.62
C LYS A 59 -7.48 -12.80 3.49
N LEU A 60 -6.20 -12.80 3.11
CA LEU A 60 -5.70 -12.01 1.98
C LEU A 60 -6.32 -12.44 0.65
N ALA A 61 -6.48 -13.75 0.41
CA ALA A 61 -7.14 -14.28 -0.76
C ALA A 61 -8.62 -13.89 -0.83
N ALA A 62 -9.32 -13.87 0.32
CA ALA A 62 -10.74 -13.52 0.40
C ALA A 62 -11.05 -12.04 0.08
N VAL A 63 -10.05 -11.15 0.15
CA VAL A 63 -10.22 -9.72 -0.11
C VAL A 63 -9.71 -9.28 -1.50
N LYS A 64 -9.41 -10.25 -2.39
CA LYS A 64 -9.05 -10.00 -3.78
C LYS A 64 -10.26 -9.56 -4.60
N ILE A 65 -10.03 -8.64 -5.53
CA ILE A 65 -11.02 -8.23 -6.52
C ILE A 65 -10.87 -9.11 -7.75
N HIS A 66 -11.90 -9.90 -8.04
CA HIS A 66 -11.96 -10.77 -9.22
C HIS A 66 -12.68 -10.11 -10.39
N ASP A 67 -13.67 -9.26 -10.10
CA ASP A 67 -14.44 -8.53 -11.10
C ASP A 67 -14.38 -7.03 -10.81
N VAL A 68 -13.66 -6.29 -11.64
CA VAL A 68 -13.49 -4.83 -11.49
C VAL A 68 -14.74 -4.05 -11.92
N THR A 69 -15.70 -4.71 -12.57
CA THR A 69 -16.94 -4.07 -13.04
C THR A 69 -18.04 -4.05 -11.99
N ARG A 70 -17.87 -4.81 -10.89
CA ARG A 70 -18.86 -4.95 -9.83
C ARG A 70 -18.24 -4.69 -8.47
N ARG A 71 -18.98 -3.97 -7.63
CA ARG A 71 -18.57 -3.74 -6.24
C ARG A 71 -18.55 -5.06 -5.47
N MET A 72 -17.45 -5.33 -4.76
CA MET A 72 -17.37 -6.43 -3.79
C MET A 72 -18.26 -6.14 -2.58
N ILE A 73 -19.38 -6.84 -2.45
CA ILE A 73 -20.32 -6.66 -1.34
C ILE A 73 -19.86 -7.47 -0.12
N SER A 74 -19.37 -8.69 -0.33
CA SER A 74 -18.90 -9.60 0.71
C SER A 74 -17.53 -10.18 0.34
N GLU A 75 -16.83 -10.72 1.32
CA GLU A 75 -15.62 -11.51 1.07
C GLU A 75 -15.95 -12.76 0.25
N THR A 76 -15.05 -13.10 -0.65
CA THR A 76 -15.18 -14.31 -1.48
C THR A 76 -14.65 -15.51 -0.74
N VAL A 77 -15.18 -16.70 -1.04
CA VAL A 77 -14.55 -17.95 -0.61
C VAL A 77 -13.36 -18.21 -1.55
N PRO A 78 -12.12 -18.09 -1.07
CA PRO A 78 -10.97 -18.17 -1.96
C PRO A 78 -10.71 -19.62 -2.40
N LEU A 79 -10.24 -19.76 -3.63
CA LEU A 79 -9.78 -21.04 -4.15
C LEU A 79 -8.47 -21.47 -3.49
N TYR A 80 -8.22 -22.77 -3.45
CA TYR A 80 -6.99 -23.33 -2.87
C TYR A 80 -5.71 -22.72 -3.48
N GLY A 81 -5.67 -22.56 -4.80
CA GLY A 81 -4.54 -21.96 -5.50
C GLY A 81 -4.28 -20.50 -5.12
N GLU A 82 -5.34 -19.74 -4.80
CA GLU A 82 -5.22 -18.35 -4.34
C GLU A 82 -4.64 -18.27 -2.93
N ILE A 83 -5.06 -19.18 -2.05
CA ILE A 83 -4.50 -19.29 -0.70
C ILE A 83 -3.02 -19.64 -0.77
N GLN A 84 -2.64 -20.63 -1.58
CA GLN A 84 -1.23 -21.00 -1.77
C GLN A 84 -0.39 -19.86 -2.37
N TYR A 85 -0.97 -19.09 -3.29
CA TYR A 85 -0.31 -17.91 -3.85
C TYR A 85 0.01 -16.89 -2.74
N GLU A 86 -0.99 -16.55 -1.90
CA GLU A 86 -0.80 -15.62 -0.80
C GLU A 86 0.19 -16.14 0.24
N GLU A 87 0.14 -17.42 0.55
CA GLU A 87 1.09 -18.03 1.47
C GLU A 87 2.53 -17.93 0.96
N ARG A 88 2.76 -18.21 -0.32
CA ARG A 88 4.07 -18.03 -0.95
C ARG A 88 4.52 -16.57 -0.91
N LYS A 89 3.59 -15.62 -1.06
CA LYS A 89 3.87 -14.19 -0.99
C LYS A 89 4.26 -13.77 0.42
N ILE A 90 3.53 -14.21 1.45
CA ILE A 90 3.87 -14.03 2.87
C ILE A 90 5.28 -14.55 3.17
N LEU A 91 5.62 -15.73 2.65
CA LEU A 91 6.93 -16.37 2.84
C LEU A 91 8.04 -15.78 1.95
N GLY A 92 7.77 -14.72 1.20
CA GLY A 92 8.76 -14.08 0.31
C GLY A 92 9.16 -14.92 -0.91
N LYS A 93 8.41 -15.99 -1.24
CA LYS A 93 8.72 -16.94 -2.33
C LYS A 93 8.19 -16.52 -3.69
N THR A 94 7.46 -15.41 -3.79
CA THR A 94 6.94 -14.88 -5.06
C THR A 94 6.85 -13.38 -5.03
N ARG A 95 7.08 -12.75 -6.20
CA ARG A 95 6.94 -11.30 -6.44
C ARG A 95 5.88 -11.02 -7.51
N ALA A 96 4.90 -11.90 -7.68
CA ALA A 96 3.93 -11.75 -8.75
C ALA A 96 3.11 -10.47 -8.61
N PHE A 97 2.84 -9.84 -9.75
CA PHE A 97 2.08 -8.62 -9.93
C PHE A 97 0.69 -8.94 -10.52
N GLY A 98 -0.18 -7.94 -10.58
CA GLY A 98 -1.47 -8.04 -11.27
C GLY A 98 -2.64 -8.46 -10.41
N VAL A 99 -2.45 -8.64 -9.09
CA VAL A 99 -3.55 -8.92 -8.16
C VAL A 99 -4.03 -7.63 -7.53
N LEU A 100 -5.34 -7.40 -7.56
CA LEU A 100 -6.00 -6.26 -6.95
C LEU A 100 -6.68 -6.69 -5.64
N TYR A 101 -6.58 -5.86 -4.61
CA TYR A 101 -7.21 -6.07 -3.31
C TYR A 101 -8.19 -4.95 -3.00
N ASP A 102 -9.29 -5.25 -2.31
CA ASP A 102 -10.13 -4.20 -1.72
C ASP A 102 -9.35 -3.52 -0.59
N GLY A 103 -9.11 -2.21 -0.73
CA GLY A 103 -8.21 -1.47 0.17
C GLY A 103 -8.72 -1.42 1.61
N PHE A 104 -10.03 -1.26 1.84
CA PHE A 104 -10.59 -1.21 3.18
C PHE A 104 -10.59 -2.58 3.87
N ARG A 105 -10.85 -3.64 3.12
CA ARG A 105 -10.79 -5.01 3.65
C ARG A 105 -9.35 -5.45 3.91
N LEU A 106 -8.43 -5.10 3.01
CA LEU A 106 -7.01 -5.32 3.20
C LEU A 106 -6.49 -4.64 4.47
N LEU A 107 -6.89 -3.39 4.71
CA LEU A 107 -6.55 -2.65 5.92
C LEU A 107 -6.99 -3.41 7.18
N ARG A 108 -8.17 -4.04 7.18
CA ARG A 108 -8.63 -4.87 8.32
C ARG A 108 -7.74 -6.08 8.55
N VAL A 109 -7.28 -6.74 7.49
CA VAL A 109 -6.34 -7.87 7.61
C VAL A 109 -5.03 -7.40 8.24
N PHE A 110 -4.49 -6.24 7.82
CA PHE A 110 -3.28 -5.67 8.41
C PHE A 110 -3.48 -5.23 9.87
N ALA A 111 -4.67 -4.77 10.24
CA ALA A 111 -4.99 -4.40 11.63
C ALA A 111 -4.88 -5.61 12.60
N GLU A 112 -5.13 -6.82 12.12
CA GLU A 112 -4.96 -8.03 12.94
C GLU A 112 -3.51 -8.37 13.23
N LEU A 113 -2.55 -7.84 12.44
CA LEU A 113 -1.11 -8.04 12.63
C LEU A 113 -0.55 -7.15 13.76
N ILE A 114 -1.32 -6.19 14.27
CA ILE A 114 -0.91 -5.34 15.38
C ILE A 114 -1.12 -6.09 16.69
N PRO A 115 -0.07 -6.22 17.52
CA PRO A 115 -0.20 -6.83 18.84
C PRO A 115 -1.27 -6.13 19.68
N PRO A 116 -2.09 -6.86 20.47
CA PRO A 116 -3.18 -6.27 21.24
C PRO A 116 -2.74 -5.14 22.19
N ASN A 117 -1.55 -5.24 22.76
CA ASN A 117 -0.96 -4.23 23.66
C ASN A 117 -0.44 -2.98 22.92
N GLU A 118 -0.43 -2.98 21.58
CA GLU A 118 0.02 -1.85 20.75
C GLU A 118 -1.14 -1.20 19.97
N ARG A 119 -2.38 -1.47 20.31
CA ARG A 119 -3.57 -0.91 19.64
C ARG A 119 -4.05 0.41 20.26
N GLY A 120 -3.18 1.11 20.98
CA GLY A 120 -3.44 2.44 21.52
C GLY A 120 -3.52 3.50 20.43
N LEU A 121 -4.26 4.59 20.69
CA LEU A 121 -4.36 5.73 19.78
C LEU A 121 -3.13 6.64 19.79
N ASP A 122 -2.23 6.42 20.71
CA ASP A 122 -0.92 7.04 20.88
C ASP A 122 0.17 6.41 19.98
N LEU A 123 -0.13 5.24 19.39
CA LEU A 123 0.75 4.50 18.48
C LEU A 123 0.20 4.57 17.05
N VAL A 124 1.03 5.02 16.12
CA VAL A 124 0.69 5.08 14.70
C VAL A 124 1.37 3.94 13.96
N HIS A 125 0.56 3.03 13.41
CA HIS A 125 1.03 1.89 12.63
C HIS A 125 0.84 2.19 11.14
N ILE A 126 1.93 2.15 10.37
CA ILE A 126 1.93 2.39 8.92
C ILE A 126 2.57 1.18 8.23
N PHE A 127 1.78 0.48 7.42
CA PHE A 127 2.25 -0.65 6.65
C PHE A 127 2.60 -0.22 5.23
N LEU A 128 3.88 -0.34 4.87
CA LEU A 128 4.36 -0.17 3.51
C LEU A 128 4.32 -1.53 2.82
N THR A 129 3.55 -1.64 1.75
CA THR A 129 3.32 -2.92 1.05
C THR A 129 3.51 -2.78 -0.46
N ASN A 130 3.88 -3.86 -1.13
CA ASN A 130 3.88 -3.92 -2.59
C ASN A 130 2.55 -4.42 -3.18
N ARG A 131 1.50 -4.61 -2.37
CA ARG A 131 0.17 -5.01 -2.83
C ARG A 131 -0.54 -3.83 -3.46
N LEU A 132 -1.06 -4.01 -4.67
CA LEU A 132 -1.92 -3.01 -5.30
C LEU A 132 -3.34 -3.16 -4.80
N PHE A 133 -3.90 -2.09 -4.26
CA PHE A 133 -5.28 -2.09 -3.79
C PHE A 133 -6.11 -0.98 -4.44
N VAL A 134 -7.41 -1.20 -4.43
CA VAL A 134 -8.41 -0.35 -5.06
C VAL A 134 -9.53 -0.03 -4.08
N THR A 135 -10.21 1.07 -4.28
CA THR A 135 -11.44 1.41 -3.56
C THR A 135 -12.57 1.68 -4.54
N TRP A 136 -13.77 1.25 -4.18
CA TRP A 136 -14.98 1.59 -4.94
C TRP A 136 -15.36 3.03 -4.70
N ALA A 137 -15.61 3.78 -5.77
CA ALA A 137 -15.96 5.19 -5.70
C ALA A 137 -17.42 5.47 -6.14
N GLU A 138 -17.84 6.73 -6.05
CA GLU A 138 -19.21 7.17 -6.36
C GLU A 138 -19.57 7.00 -7.84
N ASP A 139 -18.58 7.04 -8.73
CA ASP A 139 -18.72 6.78 -10.18
C ASP A 139 -18.95 5.30 -10.52
N GLN A 140 -19.17 4.47 -9.48
CA GLN A 140 -19.40 3.02 -9.57
C GLN A 140 -18.24 2.26 -10.26
N ARG A 141 -17.00 2.66 -9.95
CA ARG A 141 -15.78 2.02 -10.44
C ARG A 141 -14.77 1.83 -9.32
N TYR A 142 -13.88 0.88 -9.52
CA TYR A 142 -12.70 0.74 -8.70
C TYR A 142 -11.60 1.70 -9.17
N HIS A 143 -11.02 2.41 -8.23
CA HIS A 143 -9.85 3.24 -8.46
C HIS A 143 -8.65 2.69 -7.69
N ALA A 144 -7.54 2.54 -8.38
CA ALA A 144 -6.26 2.22 -7.72
C ALA A 144 -5.91 3.34 -6.73
N ARG A 145 -5.38 2.94 -5.59
CA ARG A 145 -4.99 3.86 -4.52
C ARG A 145 -3.54 3.64 -4.12
N THR A 146 -2.87 4.73 -3.81
CA THR A 146 -1.55 4.69 -3.18
C THR A 146 -1.68 4.42 -1.69
N SER A 147 -2.70 4.96 -1.03
CA SER A 147 -2.89 4.85 0.42
C SER A 147 -4.35 4.64 0.79
N VAL A 148 -4.57 3.96 1.91
CA VAL A 148 -5.82 3.98 2.68
C VAL A 148 -5.44 4.36 4.11
N TYR A 149 -5.89 5.53 4.54
CA TYR A 149 -5.65 6.03 5.87
C TYR A 149 -6.66 5.48 6.86
N GLY A 150 -6.19 5.12 8.03
CA GLY A 150 -6.95 4.52 9.10
C GLY A 150 -6.05 4.21 10.30
N LEU A 151 -6.53 3.34 11.17
CA LEU A 151 -5.77 2.80 12.29
C LEU A 151 -5.78 1.26 12.18
N PRO A 152 -4.75 0.70 11.50
CA PRO A 152 -3.55 1.30 10.90
C PRO A 152 -3.79 2.00 9.57
N SER A 153 -2.75 2.65 9.03
CA SER A 153 -2.70 3.09 7.64
C SER A 153 -1.92 2.09 6.77
N ILE A 154 -2.35 1.92 5.50
CA ILE A 154 -1.62 1.12 4.52
C ILE A 154 -1.23 1.99 3.31
N ILE A 155 0.00 1.83 2.82
CA ILE A 155 0.54 2.59 1.69
C ILE A 155 1.21 1.61 0.73
N SER A 156 0.83 1.68 -0.55
CA SER A 156 1.30 0.77 -1.59
C SER A 156 2.42 1.39 -2.40
N THR A 157 3.58 0.73 -2.47
CA THR A 157 4.66 1.11 -3.39
C THR A 157 4.26 0.89 -4.85
N THR A 158 3.54 -0.20 -5.16
CA THR A 158 2.96 -0.41 -6.49
C THR A 158 1.90 0.64 -6.81
N GLY A 159 1.11 1.06 -5.81
CA GLY A 159 0.13 2.14 -5.94
C GLY A 159 0.76 3.49 -6.27
N LEU A 160 1.99 3.78 -5.83
CA LEU A 160 2.72 4.99 -6.24
C LEU A 160 2.92 5.07 -7.76
N VAL A 161 3.07 3.91 -8.41
CA VAL A 161 3.32 3.81 -9.86
C VAL A 161 2.02 3.68 -10.65
N GLU A 162 1.06 2.91 -10.14
CA GLU A 162 -0.13 2.51 -10.88
C GLU A 162 -1.37 3.36 -10.59
N ALA A 163 -1.48 3.98 -9.40
CA ALA A 163 -2.65 4.78 -9.05
C ALA A 163 -2.69 6.17 -9.72
N PRO A 164 -1.57 6.91 -9.89
CA PRO A 164 -1.61 8.20 -10.56
C PRO A 164 -2.02 8.05 -12.03
N ALA A 165 -2.94 8.91 -12.47
CA ALA A 165 -3.33 8.97 -13.87
C ALA A 165 -2.13 9.29 -14.76
N LYS A 166 -1.88 8.46 -15.75
CA LYS A 166 -0.85 8.71 -16.77
C LYS A 166 -1.39 9.73 -17.81
N PRO A 167 -0.53 10.42 -18.55
CA PRO A 167 -1.00 11.35 -19.59
C PRO A 167 -1.90 10.65 -20.61
N ARG A 168 -2.90 11.36 -21.15
CA ARG A 168 -3.84 10.82 -22.15
C ARG A 168 -3.13 10.14 -23.33
N GLU A 169 -2.04 10.74 -23.77
CA GLU A 169 -1.17 10.21 -24.83
C GLU A 169 -0.66 8.78 -24.50
N TYR A 170 -0.34 8.50 -23.24
CA TYR A 170 0.09 7.16 -22.81
C TYR A 170 -0.99 6.09 -23.10
N TYR A 171 -2.25 6.38 -22.77
CA TYR A 171 -3.34 5.41 -22.97
C TYR A 171 -3.64 5.19 -24.46
N LEU A 172 -3.56 6.23 -25.28
CA LEU A 172 -3.73 6.10 -26.73
C LEU A 172 -2.63 5.24 -27.35
N LEU A 173 -1.38 5.51 -26.98
CA LEU A 173 -0.25 4.71 -27.46
C LEU A 173 -0.31 3.29 -26.94
N LYS A 174 -0.72 3.07 -25.68
CA LYS A 174 -0.89 1.73 -25.10
C LYS A 174 -1.85 0.89 -25.94
N GLN A 175 -3.01 1.44 -26.33
CA GLN A 175 -3.95 0.75 -27.21
C GLN A 175 -3.33 0.40 -28.58
N GLN A 176 -2.55 1.32 -29.16
CA GLN A 176 -1.85 1.07 -30.43
C GLN A 176 -0.79 -0.03 -30.29
N TYR A 177 -0.03 -0.01 -29.19
CA TYR A 177 0.99 -1.04 -28.92
C TYR A 177 0.37 -2.40 -28.72
N GLU A 178 -0.74 -2.50 -27.97
CA GLU A 178 -1.51 -3.73 -27.80
C GLU A 178 -2.06 -4.27 -29.14
N MET A 179 -2.63 -3.41 -30.00
CA MET A 179 -3.10 -3.79 -31.32
C MET A 179 -1.98 -4.28 -32.26
N LEU A 180 -0.78 -3.73 -32.11
CA LEU A 180 0.39 -4.08 -32.96
C LEU A 180 1.24 -5.20 -32.35
N GLY A 181 0.88 -5.74 -31.19
CA GLY A 181 1.67 -6.75 -30.47
C GLY A 181 3.05 -6.26 -30.02
N LYS A 182 3.20 -4.93 -29.84
CA LYS A 182 4.45 -4.33 -29.37
C LYS A 182 4.59 -4.42 -27.85
N ASP A 183 5.84 -4.44 -27.38
CA ASP A 183 6.14 -4.51 -25.96
C ASP A 183 5.77 -3.20 -25.24
N ILE A 184 5.00 -3.32 -24.16
CA ILE A 184 4.62 -2.19 -23.28
C ILE A 184 5.84 -1.62 -22.55
N LEU A 185 6.93 -2.38 -22.41
CA LEU A 185 8.17 -1.88 -21.81
C LEU A 185 8.77 -0.74 -22.63
N GLU A 186 8.71 -0.82 -23.97
CA GLU A 186 9.15 0.26 -24.85
C GLU A 186 8.34 1.55 -24.64
N LEU A 187 7.01 1.40 -24.44
CA LEU A 187 6.15 2.53 -24.11
C LEU A 187 6.51 3.17 -22.76
N ASN A 188 6.78 2.36 -21.75
CA ASN A 188 7.15 2.85 -20.42
C ASN A 188 8.46 3.65 -20.46
N GLU A 189 9.47 3.20 -21.22
CA GLU A 189 10.72 3.94 -21.42
C GLU A 189 10.49 5.31 -22.09
N ARG A 190 9.57 5.39 -23.07
CA ARG A 190 9.20 6.65 -23.72
C ARG A 190 8.60 7.68 -22.76
N PHE A 191 7.92 7.21 -21.70
CA PHE A 191 7.31 8.07 -20.67
C PHE A 191 8.17 8.18 -19.40
N LYS A 192 9.38 7.65 -19.41
CA LYS A 192 10.34 7.77 -18.31
C LYS A 192 10.56 9.26 -17.96
N GLY A 193 10.48 9.56 -16.66
CA GLY A 193 10.55 10.95 -16.17
C GLY A 193 9.22 11.70 -16.15
N ARG A 194 8.24 11.37 -17.01
CA ARG A 194 6.87 11.93 -16.98
C ARG A 194 5.94 11.17 -16.03
N CYS A 195 6.21 9.87 -15.84
CA CYS A 195 5.51 9.00 -14.88
C CYS A 195 6.53 8.39 -13.94
N LEU A 196 6.09 7.98 -12.74
CA LEU A 196 6.92 7.19 -11.84
C LEU A 196 7.01 5.76 -12.36
N GLY A 197 8.19 5.17 -12.32
CA GLY A 197 8.44 3.76 -12.58
C GLY A 197 8.88 3.02 -11.31
N CYS A 198 8.94 1.70 -11.36
CA CYS A 198 9.29 0.87 -10.19
C CYS A 198 10.71 1.11 -9.63
N GLU A 199 11.63 1.60 -10.47
CA GLU A 199 13.03 1.89 -10.11
C GLU A 199 13.33 3.40 -10.06
N ASP A 200 12.27 4.22 -9.95
CA ASP A 200 12.43 5.67 -9.98
C ASP A 200 12.94 6.18 -8.62
N SER A 201 14.05 6.92 -8.62
CA SER A 201 14.64 7.50 -7.41
C SER A 201 13.70 8.48 -6.68
N ARG A 202 12.68 9.00 -7.37
CA ARG A 202 11.65 9.87 -6.80
C ARG A 202 10.63 9.14 -5.91
N LEU A 203 10.60 7.79 -5.92
CA LEU A 203 9.63 7.03 -5.12
C LEU A 203 9.79 7.29 -3.62
N THR A 204 11.01 7.31 -3.10
CA THR A 204 11.26 7.60 -1.68
C THR A 204 10.84 9.01 -1.28
N PRO A 205 11.23 10.10 -1.98
CA PRO A 205 10.72 11.44 -1.73
C PRO A 205 9.18 11.54 -1.75
N VAL A 206 8.52 10.93 -2.72
CA VAL A 206 7.05 10.92 -2.82
C VAL A 206 6.42 10.15 -1.65
N MET A 207 7.00 9.00 -1.28
CA MET A 207 6.52 8.18 -0.15
C MET A 207 6.55 8.95 1.16
N LYS A 208 7.55 9.83 1.40
CA LYS A 208 7.61 10.68 2.59
C LYS A 208 6.33 11.49 2.79
N GLY A 209 5.77 12.04 1.70
CA GLY A 209 4.51 12.78 1.73
C GLY A 209 3.34 11.90 2.20
N TYR A 210 3.18 10.71 1.62
CA TYR A 210 2.09 9.79 2.00
C TYR A 210 2.23 9.29 3.45
N VAL A 211 3.45 9.03 3.91
CA VAL A 211 3.69 8.62 5.29
C VAL A 211 3.37 9.76 6.26
N MET A 212 3.73 11.00 5.92
CA MET A 212 3.36 12.18 6.72
C MET A 212 1.85 12.39 6.77
N GLN A 213 1.13 12.19 5.66
CA GLN A 213 -0.33 12.24 5.62
C GLN A 213 -0.97 11.19 6.53
N ALA A 214 -0.38 9.98 6.63
CA ALA A 214 -0.85 8.96 7.57
C ALA A 214 -0.68 9.40 9.03
N VAL A 215 0.41 10.10 9.36
CA VAL A 215 0.63 10.70 10.69
C VAL A 215 -0.39 11.80 10.96
N PHE A 216 -0.62 12.71 10.02
CA PHE A 216 -1.65 13.75 10.15
C PHE A 216 -3.05 13.16 10.35
N TYR A 217 -3.40 12.13 9.58
CA TYR A 217 -4.66 11.44 9.77
C TYR A 217 -4.81 10.86 11.18
N ALA A 218 -3.77 10.27 11.73
CA ALA A 218 -3.79 9.72 13.08
C ALA A 218 -3.96 10.82 14.14
N LEU A 219 -3.39 12.01 13.91
CA LEU A 219 -3.46 13.18 14.81
C LEU A 219 -4.82 13.88 14.76
N SER A 220 -5.37 14.11 13.57
CA SER A 220 -6.51 15.00 13.32
C SER A 220 -7.75 14.30 12.77
N GLY A 221 -7.62 13.10 12.21
CA GLY A 221 -8.65 12.41 11.43
C GLY A 221 -8.74 12.90 9.97
N ASP A 222 -7.87 13.83 9.55
CA ASP A 222 -7.77 14.34 8.19
C ASP A 222 -6.32 14.18 7.69
N PRO A 223 -6.09 13.61 6.50
CA PRO A 223 -4.75 13.47 5.93
C PRO A 223 -4.20 14.76 5.31
N PHE A 224 -5.03 15.82 5.20
CA PHE A 224 -4.65 17.07 4.58
C PHE A 224 -4.59 18.20 5.59
N CYS A 225 -3.63 19.12 5.41
CA CYS A 225 -3.62 20.39 6.07
C CYS A 225 -4.73 21.26 5.46
N GLN A 226 -5.52 21.93 6.29
CA GLN A 226 -6.62 22.81 5.83
C GLN A 226 -6.18 24.27 5.62
N ASP A 227 -4.86 24.52 5.60
CA ASP A 227 -4.26 25.85 5.39
C ASP A 227 -3.90 26.08 3.91
#